data_5ae96f104e4488444352e320d157fe03
#
_entry.id   5ae96f104e4488444352e320d157fe03
#
_cell.length_a   1.000
_cell.length_b   1.000
_cell.length_c   1.000
_cell.angle_alpha   90.00
_cell.angle_beta   90.00
_cell.angle_gamma   90.00
#
_symmetry.space_group_name_H-M   'P 1'
#
loop_
_entity.id
_entity.type
_entity.pdbx_description
1 polymer ?
#
loop_
_entity_poly.entity_id
_entity_poly.type
_entity_poly.pdbx_seq_one_letter_code
_entity_poly.pdbx_strand_id
1 'polypeptide(L)'
;MTTFKPYRLALQVFQSRRLRRDYDDLAVIPQYEPVGEFFFTEMYGPRDFSDRDAGARRLNHIIQMLPGVHLNDVEEVLDLLELTNVLDDSLTALMLELGIGIDFDEAAYEYAYRVADNYDARLYQLNLVNNCMHNVFRLSRSHILGIGLHRSRMLAALAGIEAAHAFLVKGYDALRDVSDINHFATTVRLRELERLNRIYDR
;
A
#
# COMPACT_ATOMS: atom_id res chain seq x y z
N MET A 1 8.19 23.84 -8.32
CA MET A 1 7.47 22.56 -8.59
C MET A 1 8.36 21.45 -9.16
N THR A 2 9.54 21.74 -9.72
CA THR A 2 10.45 20.73 -10.32
C THR A 2 11.18 19.85 -9.29
N THR A 3 11.24 20.28 -8.04
CA THR A 3 12.06 19.62 -6.99
C THR A 3 11.29 18.55 -6.20
N PHE A 4 9.97 18.65 -6.08
CA PHE A 4 9.16 17.73 -5.25
C PHE A 4 9.14 16.29 -5.80
N LYS A 5 8.90 16.12 -7.10
CA LYS A 5 8.79 14.77 -7.71
C LYS A 5 10.04 13.89 -7.52
N PRO A 6 11.28 14.38 -7.73
CA PRO A 6 12.48 13.59 -7.45
C PRO A 6 12.60 13.15 -5.99
N TYR A 7 12.24 14.02 -5.04
CA TYR A 7 12.25 13.65 -3.61
C TYR A 7 11.21 12.61 -3.27
N ARG A 8 9.99 12.76 -3.82
CA ARG A 8 8.92 11.77 -3.63
C ARG A 8 9.32 10.40 -4.18
N LEU A 9 9.97 10.37 -5.34
CA LEU A 9 10.52 9.15 -5.93
C LEU A 9 11.64 8.55 -5.07
N ALA A 10 12.57 9.37 -4.56
CA ALA A 10 13.64 8.92 -3.67
C ALA A 10 13.07 8.30 -2.39
N LEU A 11 12.03 8.91 -1.80
CA LEU A 11 11.31 8.37 -0.65
C LEU A 11 10.71 6.99 -0.96
N GLN A 12 10.03 6.84 -2.09
CA GLN A 12 9.44 5.55 -2.51
C GLN A 12 10.53 4.49 -2.73
N VAL A 13 11.65 4.84 -3.38
CA VAL A 13 12.79 3.92 -3.56
C VAL A 13 13.33 3.46 -2.22
N PHE A 14 13.51 4.39 -1.27
CA PHE A 14 13.99 4.07 0.07
C PHE A 14 13.02 3.13 0.80
N GLN A 15 11.72 3.47 0.84
CA GLN A 15 10.69 2.66 1.50
C GLN A 15 10.58 1.26 0.89
N SER A 16 10.59 1.13 -0.44
CA SER A 16 10.53 -0.16 -1.12
C SER A 16 11.76 -1.03 -0.81
N ARG A 17 12.97 -0.45 -0.80
CA ARG A 17 14.20 -1.17 -0.44
C ARG A 17 14.18 -1.64 1.01
N ARG A 18 13.73 -0.76 1.93
CA ARG A 18 13.58 -1.09 3.34
C ARG A 18 12.63 -2.26 3.53
N LEU A 19 11.44 -2.19 2.94
CA LEU A 19 10.45 -3.26 3.05
C LEU A 19 10.98 -4.60 2.53
N ARG A 20 11.66 -4.60 1.38
CA ARG A 20 12.27 -5.84 0.84
C ARG A 20 13.30 -6.42 1.80
N ARG A 21 14.18 -5.58 2.40
CA ARG A 21 15.17 -6.00 3.38
C ARG A 21 14.52 -6.54 4.66
N ASP A 22 13.55 -5.80 5.19
CA ASP A 22 12.97 -6.07 6.52
C ASP A 22 12.00 -7.28 6.51
N TYR A 23 11.55 -7.71 5.31
CA TYR A 23 10.61 -8.82 5.11
C TYR A 23 11.13 -9.92 4.18
N ASP A 24 12.43 -9.99 3.96
CA ASP A 24 13.08 -11.01 3.13
C ASP A 24 12.77 -12.44 3.63
N ASP A 25 12.73 -12.64 4.93
CA ASP A 25 12.38 -13.91 5.57
C ASP A 25 10.93 -14.36 5.28
N LEU A 26 10.00 -13.44 5.12
CA LEU A 26 8.63 -13.77 4.69
C LEU A 26 8.57 -14.04 3.18
N ALA A 27 9.36 -13.30 2.39
CA ALA A 27 9.38 -13.43 0.93
C ALA A 27 9.91 -14.78 0.44
N VAL A 28 10.74 -15.48 1.25
CA VAL A 28 11.22 -16.84 0.90
C VAL A 28 10.19 -17.94 1.17
N ILE A 29 9.08 -17.63 1.85
CA ILE A 29 7.97 -18.57 2.06
C ILE A 29 7.11 -18.60 0.79
N PRO A 30 7.01 -19.72 0.06
CA PRO A 30 6.42 -19.76 -1.28
C PRO A 30 5.00 -19.17 -1.38
N GLN A 31 4.16 -19.37 -0.35
CA GLN A 31 2.81 -18.82 -0.35
C GLN A 31 2.76 -17.31 -0.14
N TYR A 32 3.82 -16.70 0.43
CA TYR A 32 3.89 -15.27 0.73
C TYR A 32 4.71 -14.48 -0.30
N GLU A 33 5.49 -15.15 -1.15
CA GLU A 33 6.27 -14.48 -2.20
C GLU A 33 5.40 -13.57 -3.09
N PRO A 34 4.23 -14.03 -3.63
CA PRO A 34 3.37 -13.15 -4.43
C PRO A 34 2.78 -11.98 -3.63
N VAL A 35 2.51 -12.19 -2.33
CA VAL A 35 1.99 -11.13 -1.44
C VAL A 35 3.05 -10.06 -1.22
N GLY A 36 4.26 -10.47 -0.88
CA GLY A 36 5.40 -9.56 -0.69
C GLY A 36 5.68 -8.75 -1.96
N GLU A 37 5.74 -9.41 -3.12
CA GLU A 37 5.98 -8.73 -4.39
C GLU A 37 4.87 -7.73 -4.74
N PHE A 38 3.60 -8.08 -4.49
CA PHE A 38 2.49 -7.15 -4.64
C PHE A 38 2.66 -5.90 -3.78
N PHE A 39 2.99 -6.07 -2.49
CA PHE A 39 3.23 -4.91 -1.61
C PHE A 39 4.41 -4.07 -2.05
N PHE A 40 5.55 -4.69 -2.39
CA PHE A 40 6.76 -3.97 -2.76
C PHE A 40 6.65 -3.21 -4.08
N THR A 41 5.83 -3.69 -5.03
CA THR A 41 5.71 -3.08 -6.36
C THR A 41 4.44 -2.26 -6.54
N GLU A 42 3.31 -2.74 -6.05
CA GLU A 42 2.01 -2.14 -6.32
C GLU A 42 1.57 -1.13 -5.26
N MET A 43 2.03 -1.32 -4.01
CA MET A 43 1.72 -0.40 -2.91
C MET A 43 2.83 0.64 -2.70
N TYR A 44 4.09 0.20 -2.63
CA TYR A 44 5.24 1.02 -2.27
C TYR A 44 6.32 1.09 -3.36
N GLY A 45 6.03 0.65 -4.58
CA GLY A 45 6.97 0.71 -5.69
C GLY A 45 7.32 2.15 -6.08
N PRO A 46 8.54 2.39 -6.61
CA PRO A 46 9.01 3.72 -6.99
C PRO A 46 8.42 4.14 -8.36
N ARG A 47 7.14 4.52 -8.36
CA ARG A 47 6.44 4.95 -9.57
C ARG A 47 5.31 5.94 -9.26
N ASP A 48 4.81 6.61 -10.31
CA ASP A 48 3.61 7.45 -10.20
C ASP A 48 2.36 6.57 -10.14
N PHE A 49 1.61 6.69 -9.05
CA PHE A 49 0.36 5.96 -8.82
C PHE A 49 -0.90 6.79 -9.13
N SER A 50 -0.77 7.99 -9.66
CA SER A 50 -1.88 8.93 -9.86
C SER A 50 -3.03 8.34 -10.66
N ASP A 51 -2.76 7.59 -11.73
CA ASP A 51 -3.79 6.94 -12.56
C ASP A 51 -4.51 5.82 -11.81
N ARG A 52 -3.77 5.04 -11.02
CA ARG A 52 -4.34 4.01 -10.15
C ARG A 52 -5.29 4.64 -9.14
N ASP A 53 -4.86 5.68 -8.44
CA ASP A 53 -5.60 6.30 -7.35
C ASP A 53 -6.82 7.08 -7.88
N ALA A 54 -6.69 7.74 -9.04
CA ALA A 54 -7.83 8.36 -9.72
C ALA A 54 -8.85 7.32 -10.20
N GLY A 55 -8.38 6.19 -10.75
CA GLY A 55 -9.21 5.07 -11.15
C GLY A 55 -9.90 4.39 -9.96
N ALA A 56 -9.21 4.27 -8.82
CA ALA A 56 -9.76 3.69 -7.59
C ALA A 56 -10.95 4.49 -7.05
N ARG A 57 -10.87 5.82 -7.04
CA ARG A 57 -12.01 6.67 -6.67
C ARG A 57 -13.21 6.50 -7.60
N ARG A 58 -13.00 6.37 -8.93
CA ARG A 58 -14.08 6.09 -9.88
C ARG A 58 -14.67 4.69 -9.69
N LEU A 59 -13.82 3.71 -9.44
CA LEU A 59 -14.22 2.33 -9.19
C LEU A 59 -15.12 2.21 -7.96
N ASN A 60 -14.84 2.96 -6.89
CA ASN A 60 -15.68 2.98 -5.69
C ASN A 60 -17.15 3.29 -6.02
N HIS A 61 -17.41 4.29 -6.86
CA HIS A 61 -18.78 4.61 -7.31
C HIS A 61 -19.45 3.45 -8.08
N ILE A 62 -18.68 2.67 -8.83
CA ILE A 62 -19.20 1.52 -9.59
C ILE A 62 -19.49 0.35 -8.64
N ILE A 63 -18.59 0.08 -7.70
CA ILE A 63 -18.72 -1.03 -6.73
C ILE A 63 -19.91 -0.81 -5.79
N GLN A 64 -20.18 0.42 -5.39
CA GLN A 64 -21.37 0.78 -4.60
C GLN A 64 -22.69 0.38 -5.25
N MET A 65 -22.72 0.15 -6.56
CA MET A 65 -23.90 -0.30 -7.31
C MET A 65 -23.96 -1.84 -7.44
N LEU A 66 -22.94 -2.57 -6.99
CA LEU A 66 -22.90 -4.04 -7.15
C LEU A 66 -23.47 -4.74 -5.90
N PRO A 67 -24.47 -5.63 -6.04
CA PRO A 67 -24.99 -6.37 -4.92
C PRO A 67 -23.98 -7.40 -4.41
N GLY A 68 -23.81 -7.48 -3.10
CA GLY A 68 -23.00 -8.52 -2.44
C GLY A 68 -21.52 -8.19 -2.21
N VAL A 69 -21.04 -7.01 -2.57
CA VAL A 69 -19.73 -6.50 -2.14
C VAL A 69 -19.93 -5.74 -0.84
N HIS A 70 -19.17 -6.11 0.19
CA HIS A 70 -19.14 -5.33 1.42
C HIS A 70 -18.41 -4.01 1.16
N LEU A 71 -19.13 -2.92 1.12
CA LEU A 71 -18.62 -1.58 0.82
C LEU A 71 -17.42 -1.20 1.68
N ASN A 72 -17.45 -1.56 2.96
CA ASN A 72 -16.38 -1.26 3.92
C ASN A 72 -15.01 -1.82 3.49
N ASP A 73 -14.96 -2.98 2.82
CA ASP A 73 -13.70 -3.62 2.43
C ASP A 73 -12.98 -2.82 1.34
N VAL A 74 -13.73 -2.16 0.47
CA VAL A 74 -13.18 -1.32 -0.61
C VAL A 74 -12.85 0.08 -0.08
N GLU A 75 -13.70 0.63 0.79
CA GLU A 75 -13.48 1.92 1.43
C GLU A 75 -12.17 1.92 2.22
N GLU A 76 -11.89 0.88 3.03
CA GLU A 76 -10.62 0.76 3.76
C GLU A 76 -9.38 0.76 2.85
N VAL A 77 -9.46 0.12 1.67
CA VAL A 77 -8.35 0.14 0.70
C VAL A 77 -8.15 1.55 0.14
N LEU A 78 -9.23 2.27 -0.17
CA LEU A 78 -9.16 3.65 -0.66
C LEU A 78 -8.62 4.60 0.40
N ASP A 79 -9.09 4.47 1.63
CA ASP A 79 -8.60 5.24 2.77
C ASP A 79 -7.10 4.99 3.00
N LEU A 80 -6.65 3.74 2.89
CA LEU A 80 -5.24 3.40 2.97
C LEU A 80 -4.41 4.08 1.88
N LEU A 81 -4.87 4.03 0.63
CA LEU A 81 -4.16 4.67 -0.49
C LEU A 81 -4.08 6.18 -0.32
N GLU A 82 -5.18 6.83 0.07
CA GLU A 82 -5.24 8.27 0.29
C GLU A 82 -4.37 8.70 1.48
N LEU A 83 -4.50 8.02 2.62
CA LEU A 83 -3.70 8.30 3.81
C LEU A 83 -2.21 8.11 3.53
N THR A 84 -1.83 7.05 2.80
CA THR A 84 -0.43 6.81 2.41
C THR A 84 0.11 7.95 1.57
N ASN A 85 -0.64 8.43 0.58
CA ASN A 85 -0.23 9.57 -0.24
C ASN A 85 -0.06 10.84 0.59
N VAL A 86 -1.03 11.16 1.44
CA VAL A 86 -0.99 12.36 2.30
C VAL A 86 0.22 12.34 3.24
N LEU A 87 0.46 11.19 3.89
CA LEU A 87 1.58 11.06 4.83
C LEU A 87 2.94 11.11 4.14
N ASP A 88 3.06 10.51 2.97
CA ASP A 88 4.32 10.51 2.23
C ASP A 88 4.59 11.84 1.53
N ASP A 89 3.56 12.54 1.06
CA ASP A 89 3.70 13.89 0.50
C ASP A 89 4.10 14.89 1.60
N SER A 90 3.49 14.77 2.78
CA SER A 90 3.86 15.58 3.95
C SER A 90 5.30 15.33 4.39
N LEU A 91 5.73 14.06 4.44
CA LEU A 91 7.10 13.71 4.77
C LEU A 91 8.09 14.22 3.71
N THR A 92 7.73 14.13 2.42
CA THR A 92 8.54 14.66 1.31
C THR A 92 8.72 16.17 1.42
N ALA A 93 7.65 16.90 1.70
CA ALA A 93 7.70 18.35 1.90
C ALA A 93 8.59 18.72 3.09
N LEU A 94 8.44 18.02 4.21
CA LEU A 94 9.25 18.21 5.40
C LEU A 94 10.74 17.93 5.15
N MET A 95 11.08 16.87 4.43
CA MET A 95 12.47 16.56 4.07
C MET A 95 13.11 17.69 3.24
N LEU A 96 12.33 18.30 2.33
CA LEU A 96 12.77 19.48 1.57
C LEU A 96 13.00 20.69 2.49
N GLU A 97 12.11 20.94 3.43
CA GLU A 97 12.23 22.04 4.39
C GLU A 97 13.44 21.88 5.32
N LEU A 98 13.72 20.64 5.73
CA LEU A 98 14.88 20.28 6.57
C LEU A 98 16.21 20.28 5.79
N GLY A 99 16.19 20.47 4.46
CA GLY A 99 17.39 20.43 3.62
C GLY A 99 18.00 19.03 3.50
N ILE A 100 17.22 17.98 3.74
CA ILE A 100 17.66 16.60 3.57
C ILE A 100 17.77 16.32 2.05
N GLY A 101 18.94 15.89 1.57
CA GLY A 101 19.16 15.59 0.14
C GLY A 101 18.42 14.33 -0.31
N ILE A 102 18.37 14.08 -1.63
CA ILE A 102 17.70 12.89 -2.21
C ILE A 102 18.44 11.57 -1.91
N ASP A 103 19.72 11.64 -1.57
CA ASP A 103 20.57 10.49 -1.21
C ASP A 103 20.63 10.28 0.31
N PHE A 104 19.50 10.46 0.98
CA PHE A 104 19.38 10.31 2.43
C PHE A 104 19.53 8.86 2.87
N ASP A 105 20.06 8.69 4.08
CA ASP A 105 20.16 7.41 4.77
C ASP A 105 18.98 7.14 5.73
N GLU A 106 19.02 6.00 6.42
CA GLU A 106 18.00 5.59 7.38
C GLU A 106 17.89 6.55 8.57
N ALA A 107 19.01 7.11 9.03
CA ALA A 107 19.02 8.05 10.16
C ALA A 107 18.32 9.37 9.80
N ALA A 108 18.60 9.91 8.62
CA ALA A 108 17.94 11.11 8.11
C ALA A 108 16.42 10.89 7.86
N TYR A 109 16.05 9.70 7.36
CA TYR A 109 14.65 9.30 7.20
C TYR A 109 13.93 9.24 8.55
N GLU A 110 14.50 8.53 9.54
CA GLU A 110 13.90 8.41 10.88
C GLU A 110 13.84 9.75 11.62
N TYR A 111 14.83 10.62 11.42
CA TYR A 111 14.80 11.99 11.91
C TYR A 111 13.62 12.79 11.33
N ALA A 112 13.47 12.80 10.00
CA ALA A 112 12.33 13.48 9.36
C ALA A 112 10.99 12.89 9.80
N TYR A 113 10.91 11.57 9.96
CA TYR A 113 9.73 10.87 10.44
C TYR A 113 9.33 11.31 11.85
N ARG A 114 10.32 11.46 12.74
CA ARG A 114 10.11 11.94 14.12
C ARG A 114 9.68 13.40 14.16
N VAL A 115 10.31 14.26 13.33
CA VAL A 115 9.97 15.69 13.24
C VAL A 115 8.57 15.90 12.65
N ALA A 116 8.09 14.98 11.81
CA ALA A 116 6.73 15.03 11.27
C ALA A 116 5.64 14.93 12.34
N ASP A 117 5.95 14.39 13.52
CA ASP A 117 5.08 14.30 14.72
C ASP A 117 3.67 13.78 14.42
N ASN A 118 3.56 12.76 13.57
CA ASN A 118 2.28 12.21 13.11
C ASN A 118 2.07 10.74 13.51
N TYR A 119 2.56 10.35 14.70
CA TYR A 119 2.50 8.99 15.24
C TYR A 119 1.12 8.35 15.11
N ASP A 120 0.06 9.04 15.56
CA ASP A 120 -1.30 8.47 15.57
C ASP A 120 -1.83 8.21 14.15
N ALA A 121 -1.51 9.08 13.19
CA ALA A 121 -1.86 8.87 11.79
C ALA A 121 -1.10 7.66 11.18
N ARG A 122 0.17 7.48 11.55
CA ARG A 122 0.97 6.30 11.14
C ARG A 122 0.47 5.02 11.80
N LEU A 123 0.08 5.08 13.07
CA LEU A 123 -0.54 3.92 13.75
C LEU A 123 -1.88 3.55 13.08
N TYR A 124 -2.69 4.54 12.72
CA TYR A 124 -3.92 4.31 11.97
C TYR A 124 -3.64 3.70 10.59
N GLN A 125 -2.62 4.18 9.87
CA GLN A 125 -2.16 3.60 8.60
C GLN A 125 -1.79 2.11 8.77
N LEU A 126 -1.04 1.74 9.81
CA LEU A 126 -0.70 0.34 10.10
C LEU A 126 -1.94 -0.54 10.36
N ASN A 127 -2.93 -0.02 11.06
CA ASN A 127 -4.18 -0.73 11.28
C ASN A 127 -4.95 -0.94 9.97
N LEU A 128 -5.01 0.07 9.10
CA LEU A 128 -5.61 -0.06 7.77
C LEU A 128 -4.87 -1.09 6.91
N VAL A 129 -3.53 -1.10 6.91
CA VAL A 129 -2.73 -2.12 6.20
C VAL A 129 -3.11 -3.52 6.67
N ASN A 130 -3.18 -3.74 7.99
CA ASN A 130 -3.56 -5.03 8.56
C ASN A 130 -4.98 -5.45 8.14
N ASN A 131 -5.95 -4.55 8.26
CA ASN A 131 -7.34 -4.80 7.87
C ASN A 131 -7.46 -5.11 6.38
N CYS A 132 -6.82 -4.31 5.53
CA CYS A 132 -6.81 -4.51 4.08
C CYS A 132 -6.24 -5.88 3.69
N MET A 133 -5.17 -6.35 4.34
CA MET A 133 -4.62 -7.68 4.10
C MET A 133 -5.65 -8.79 4.36
N HIS A 134 -6.36 -8.72 5.50
CA HIS A 134 -7.41 -9.69 5.84
C HIS A 134 -8.63 -9.58 4.91
N ASN A 135 -9.05 -8.37 4.55
CA ASN A 135 -10.18 -8.15 3.68
C ASN A 135 -9.93 -8.66 2.27
N VAL A 136 -8.78 -8.32 1.68
CA VAL A 136 -8.41 -8.80 0.33
C VAL A 136 -8.20 -10.32 0.35
N PHE A 137 -7.61 -10.89 1.41
CA PHE A 137 -7.51 -12.34 1.58
C PHE A 137 -8.89 -13.01 1.59
N ARG A 138 -9.87 -12.47 2.33
CA ARG A 138 -11.23 -12.99 2.35
C ARG A 138 -11.88 -12.91 0.96
N LEU A 139 -11.73 -11.78 0.27
CA LEU A 139 -12.26 -11.58 -1.08
C LEU A 139 -11.59 -12.51 -2.11
N SER A 140 -10.30 -12.81 -1.97
CA SER A 140 -9.57 -13.70 -2.87
C SER A 140 -10.04 -15.16 -2.83
N ARG A 141 -10.80 -15.55 -1.80
CA ARG A 141 -11.44 -16.88 -1.71
C ARG A 141 -12.66 -17.03 -2.61
N SER A 142 -13.20 -15.94 -3.14
CA SER A 142 -14.37 -15.99 -4.02
C SER A 142 -13.95 -16.23 -5.47
N HIS A 143 -14.11 -17.47 -5.95
CA HIS A 143 -13.89 -17.80 -7.37
C HIS A 143 -14.76 -16.97 -8.32
N ILE A 144 -15.99 -16.66 -7.92
CA ILE A 144 -16.91 -15.85 -8.74
C ILE A 144 -16.36 -14.44 -8.90
N LEU A 145 -15.84 -13.85 -7.81
CA LEU A 145 -15.18 -12.55 -7.87
C LEU A 145 -13.95 -12.57 -8.77
N GLY A 146 -13.12 -13.61 -8.65
CA GLY A 146 -11.94 -13.79 -9.51
C GLY A 146 -12.30 -13.85 -11.00
N ILE A 147 -13.31 -14.65 -11.37
CA ILE A 147 -13.79 -14.72 -12.75
C ILE A 147 -14.32 -13.37 -13.22
N GLY A 148 -15.08 -12.66 -12.37
CA GLY A 148 -15.60 -11.33 -12.66
C GLY A 148 -14.49 -10.32 -12.92
N LEU A 149 -13.50 -10.26 -12.04
CA LEU A 149 -12.33 -9.38 -12.15
C LEU A 149 -11.56 -9.63 -13.46
N HIS A 150 -11.20 -10.88 -13.76
CA HIS A 150 -10.42 -11.20 -14.97
C HIS A 150 -11.20 -10.91 -16.26
N ARG A 151 -12.52 -11.08 -16.27
CA ARG A 151 -13.36 -10.81 -17.44
C ARG A 151 -13.73 -9.35 -17.64
N SER A 152 -13.67 -8.52 -16.60
CA SER A 152 -14.07 -7.11 -16.67
C SER A 152 -13.00 -6.17 -17.22
N ARG A 153 -11.83 -6.66 -17.64
CA ARG A 153 -10.71 -5.84 -18.13
C ARG A 153 -11.12 -4.87 -19.25
N MET A 154 -11.92 -5.36 -20.22
CA MET A 154 -12.37 -4.52 -21.33
C MET A 154 -13.33 -3.41 -20.85
N LEU A 155 -14.20 -3.73 -19.90
CA LEU A 155 -15.12 -2.74 -19.28
C LEU A 155 -14.35 -1.71 -18.47
N ALA A 156 -13.31 -2.13 -17.75
CA ALA A 156 -12.42 -1.23 -17.02
C ALA A 156 -11.70 -0.24 -17.95
N ALA A 157 -11.25 -0.71 -19.12
CA ALA A 157 -10.66 0.13 -20.16
C ALA A 157 -11.64 1.19 -20.67
N LEU A 158 -12.86 0.77 -20.99
CA LEU A 158 -13.92 1.68 -21.44
C LEU A 158 -14.33 2.71 -20.37
N ALA A 159 -14.22 2.33 -19.09
CA ALA A 159 -14.52 3.22 -17.97
C ALA A 159 -13.34 4.11 -17.55
N GLY A 160 -12.16 3.95 -18.16
CA GLY A 160 -10.94 4.70 -17.82
C GLY A 160 -10.41 4.39 -16.41
N ILE A 161 -10.56 3.13 -15.95
CA ILE A 161 -10.12 2.64 -14.63
C ILE A 161 -9.15 1.46 -14.74
N GLU A 162 -8.43 1.34 -15.85
CA GLU A 162 -7.53 0.20 -16.12
C GLU A 162 -6.48 -0.01 -15.06
N ALA A 163 -5.84 1.08 -14.59
CA ALA A 163 -4.77 1.00 -13.59
C ALA A 163 -5.30 0.50 -12.23
N ALA A 164 -6.45 0.99 -11.78
CA ALA A 164 -7.10 0.53 -10.56
C ALA A 164 -7.59 -0.92 -10.69
N HIS A 165 -8.15 -1.28 -11.84
CA HIS A 165 -8.57 -2.65 -12.11
C HIS A 165 -7.38 -3.63 -12.11
N ALA A 166 -6.27 -3.27 -12.76
CA ALA A 166 -5.05 -4.08 -12.76
C ALA A 166 -4.49 -4.27 -11.34
N PHE A 167 -4.53 -3.24 -10.51
CA PHE A 167 -4.16 -3.30 -9.10
C PHE A 167 -5.02 -4.32 -8.33
N LEU A 168 -6.36 -4.29 -8.52
CA LEU A 168 -7.26 -5.25 -7.87
C LEU A 168 -7.03 -6.69 -8.33
N VAL A 169 -6.81 -6.91 -9.64
CA VAL A 169 -6.49 -8.24 -10.18
C VAL A 169 -5.21 -8.77 -9.56
N LYS A 170 -4.15 -7.97 -9.52
CA LYS A 170 -2.87 -8.36 -8.92
C LYS A 170 -3.00 -8.68 -7.42
N GLY A 171 -3.74 -7.87 -6.67
CA GLY A 171 -4.01 -8.13 -5.25
C GLY A 171 -4.79 -9.43 -5.02
N TYR A 172 -5.82 -9.67 -5.83
CA TYR A 172 -6.58 -10.91 -5.81
C TYR A 172 -5.68 -12.13 -6.11
N ASP A 173 -4.90 -12.06 -7.20
CA ASP A 173 -4.03 -13.17 -7.63
C ASP A 173 -2.91 -13.44 -6.61
N ALA A 174 -2.35 -12.41 -5.99
CA ALA A 174 -1.32 -12.54 -4.96
C ALA A 174 -1.80 -13.29 -3.71
N LEU A 175 -3.08 -13.15 -3.36
CA LEU A 175 -3.64 -13.70 -2.11
C LEU A 175 -4.47 -14.97 -2.28
N ARG A 176 -4.90 -15.31 -3.51
CA ARG A 176 -5.82 -16.42 -3.74
C ARG A 176 -5.26 -17.80 -3.32
N ASP A 177 -3.95 -17.99 -3.46
CA ASP A 177 -3.28 -19.26 -3.17
C ASP A 177 -2.64 -19.29 -1.76
N VAL A 178 -2.76 -18.22 -1.00
CA VAL A 178 -2.32 -18.16 0.40
C VAL A 178 -3.25 -19.00 1.26
N SER A 179 -2.72 -19.91 2.07
CA SER A 179 -3.52 -20.76 2.96
C SER A 179 -3.93 -20.03 4.26
N ASP A 180 -3.02 -19.25 4.82
CA ASP A 180 -3.21 -18.45 6.03
C ASP A 180 -2.45 -17.13 5.92
N ILE A 181 -3.19 -16.02 5.98
CA ILE A 181 -2.62 -14.66 5.96
C ILE A 181 -2.18 -14.16 7.35
N ASN A 182 -2.65 -14.81 8.43
CA ASN A 182 -2.45 -14.30 9.79
C ASN A 182 -0.98 -14.16 10.16
N HIS A 183 -0.16 -15.16 9.83
CA HIS A 183 1.27 -15.09 10.12
C HIS A 183 1.94 -13.91 9.41
N PHE A 184 1.65 -13.72 8.12
CA PHE A 184 2.18 -12.58 7.34
C PHE A 184 1.70 -11.24 7.91
N ALA A 185 0.39 -11.05 8.06
CA ALA A 185 -0.21 -9.81 8.52
C ALA A 185 0.24 -9.42 9.94
N THR A 186 0.28 -10.41 10.85
CA THR A 186 0.73 -10.19 12.24
C THR A 186 2.21 -9.82 12.29
N THR A 187 3.05 -10.51 11.52
CA THR A 187 4.49 -10.23 11.48
C THR A 187 4.76 -8.82 10.96
N VAL A 188 4.11 -8.43 9.86
CA VAL A 188 4.23 -7.08 9.31
C VAL A 188 3.77 -6.04 10.33
N ARG A 189 2.60 -6.24 10.93
CA ARG A 189 2.04 -5.31 11.92
C ARG A 189 2.96 -5.14 13.13
N LEU A 190 3.49 -6.22 13.68
CA LEU A 190 4.35 -6.16 14.86
C LEU A 190 5.68 -5.46 14.56
N ARG A 191 6.35 -5.80 13.46
CA ARG A 191 7.62 -5.18 13.08
C ARG A 191 7.48 -3.69 12.76
N GLU A 192 6.44 -3.30 12.02
CA GLU A 192 6.21 -1.88 11.73
C GLU A 192 5.79 -1.10 12.99
N LEU A 193 5.03 -1.70 13.90
CA LEU A 193 4.68 -1.06 15.17
C LEU A 193 5.92 -0.88 16.07
N GLU A 194 6.77 -1.90 16.18
CA GLU A 194 8.04 -1.82 16.92
C GLU A 194 8.93 -0.72 16.34
N ARG A 195 9.05 -0.66 15.01
CA ARG A 195 9.79 0.40 14.32
C ARG A 195 9.20 1.78 14.61
N LEU A 196 7.89 1.92 14.49
CA LEU A 196 7.20 3.18 14.77
C LEU A 196 7.45 3.65 16.20
N ASN A 197 7.30 2.75 17.18
CA ASN A 197 7.57 3.04 18.59
C ASN A 197 9.03 3.47 18.80
N ARG A 198 9.99 2.77 18.21
CA ARG A 198 11.40 3.12 18.30
C ARG A 198 11.69 4.52 17.72
N ILE A 199 11.11 4.87 16.58
CA ILE A 199 11.31 6.18 15.96
C ILE A 199 10.79 7.31 16.87
N TYR A 200 9.69 7.09 17.57
CA TYR A 200 9.05 8.08 18.43
C TYR A 200 9.41 7.95 19.92
N ASP A 201 10.37 7.08 20.28
CA ASP A 201 10.80 6.81 21.66
C ASP A 201 9.61 6.42 22.60
N ARG A 202 8.71 5.53 22.11
CA ARG A 202 7.51 5.04 22.81
C ARG A 202 7.59 3.57 23.15
#